data_1394f3ff3325c639248ca0aed1d616e7
#
_entry.id   1394f3ff3325c639248ca0aed1d616e7
#
_cell.length_a   1.000
_cell.length_b   1.000
_cell.length_c   1.000
_cell.angle_alpha   90.00
_cell.angle_beta   90.00
_cell.angle_gamma   90.00
#
_symmetry.space_group_name_H-M   'P 1'
#
loop_
_entity.id
_entity.type
_entity.pdbx_description
1 polymer ?
#
loop_
_entity_poly.entity_id
_entity_poly.type
_entity_poly.pdbx_seq_one_letter_code
_entity_poly.pdbx_strand_id
1 'polypeptide(L)'
;VDYFKWTLYPASPKPDQVVLTWSEDPKTTQTIQWRTSTAITLGKVTFQEKARFNRFKSTPLVTTSATTETLQSMKIVNDPDCARHTATLTGLKPDTTYVYSVGDGSDEGWSELSEFTTAPDTIKPFSFIYMGDAQNGLDRWGTLVRNAFRERPDAAFYIMAGDLVNRGNDRDDWDSLFYNAASIYNQRQLVPAIGNHENQGGHPTLYLKNFTLPNNGPTATESERAYSFEYSNALFVILDSNLKPEDQAEWLDKTLADSTATWKFAVY
;
A
#
# COMPACT_ATOMS: atom_id res chain seq x y z
N VAL A 1 -6.71 23.92 -18.20
CA VAL A 1 -8.12 24.19 -17.87
C VAL A 1 -8.52 23.16 -16.82
N ASP A 2 -8.82 23.63 -15.59
CA ASP A 2 -9.30 22.77 -14.52
C ASP A 2 -10.77 22.44 -14.77
N TYR A 3 -11.04 21.23 -15.23
CA TYR A 3 -12.41 20.78 -15.41
C TYR A 3 -12.91 20.14 -14.10
N PHE A 4 -14.04 20.60 -13.62
CA PHE A 4 -14.82 19.88 -12.61
C PHE A 4 -15.39 18.62 -13.23
N LYS A 5 -15.33 17.51 -12.48
CA LYS A 5 -15.82 16.22 -12.95
C LYS A 5 -16.60 15.47 -11.86
N TRP A 6 -17.36 14.49 -12.29
CA TRP A 6 -18.01 13.53 -11.39
C TRP A 6 -17.17 12.26 -11.35
N THR A 7 -16.87 11.77 -10.15
CA THR A 7 -16.21 10.47 -10.01
C THR A 7 -17.23 9.33 -10.17
N LEU A 8 -16.76 8.22 -10.73
CA LEU A 8 -17.48 6.95 -10.73
C LEU A 8 -17.24 6.16 -9.43
N TYR A 9 -16.36 6.63 -8.57
CA TYR A 9 -15.87 5.93 -7.38
C TYR A 9 -16.08 6.79 -6.11
N PRO A 10 -17.32 7.27 -5.82
CA PRO A 10 -17.53 8.09 -4.63
C PRO A 10 -17.28 7.28 -3.36
N ALA A 11 -16.69 7.92 -2.35
CA ALA A 11 -16.47 7.34 -1.05
C ALA A 11 -17.80 7.09 -0.33
N SER A 12 -17.88 6.01 0.44
CA SER A 12 -19.03 5.67 1.25
C SER A 12 -18.62 5.48 2.72
N PRO A 13 -19.56 5.39 3.67
CA PRO A 13 -19.21 5.00 5.04
C PRO A 13 -18.56 3.61 5.15
N LYS A 14 -18.80 2.71 4.18
CA LYS A 14 -18.14 1.40 4.14
C LYS A 14 -16.69 1.56 3.67
N PRO A 15 -15.74 0.87 4.33
CA PRO A 15 -14.35 0.85 3.90
C PRO A 15 -14.17 0.32 2.48
N ASP A 16 -13.39 1.02 1.69
CA ASP A 16 -12.91 0.59 0.38
C ASP A 16 -11.42 0.92 0.19
N GLN A 17 -10.87 0.63 -0.98
CA GLN A 17 -9.47 0.93 -1.33
C GLN A 17 -8.47 0.43 -0.27
N VAL A 18 -8.73 -0.74 0.29
CA VAL A 18 -7.83 -1.33 1.30
C VAL A 18 -6.53 -1.74 0.62
N VAL A 19 -5.43 -1.23 1.13
CA VAL A 19 -4.09 -1.55 0.63
C VAL A 19 -3.15 -1.90 1.78
N LEU A 20 -2.35 -2.92 1.55
CA LEU A 20 -1.29 -3.37 2.45
C LEU A 20 0.04 -2.83 1.95
N THR A 21 0.81 -2.20 2.85
CA THR A 21 2.19 -1.78 2.63
C THR A 21 3.04 -2.16 3.83
N TRP A 22 4.34 -1.99 3.73
CA TRP A 22 5.22 -2.04 4.88
C TRP A 22 5.77 -0.63 5.15
N SER A 23 5.65 -0.15 6.37
CA SER A 23 6.32 1.07 6.86
C SER A 23 7.48 0.76 7.81
N GLU A 24 7.54 -0.48 8.29
CA GLU A 24 8.55 -1.00 9.22
C GLU A 24 8.93 -2.43 8.83
N ASP A 25 9.53 -3.22 9.74
CA ASP A 25 9.99 -4.58 9.49
C ASP A 25 8.85 -5.49 8.99
N PRO A 26 8.94 -6.04 7.77
CA PRO A 26 7.92 -6.94 7.20
C PRO A 26 7.66 -8.22 7.99
N LYS A 27 8.58 -8.62 8.87
CA LYS A 27 8.48 -9.84 9.69
C LYS A 27 7.53 -9.68 10.86
N THR A 28 7.43 -8.46 11.40
CA THR A 28 6.77 -8.22 12.68
C THR A 28 5.73 -7.11 12.63
N THR A 29 5.54 -6.49 11.45
CA THR A 29 4.60 -5.39 11.26
C THR A 29 3.79 -5.52 9.97
N GLN A 30 2.65 -4.82 9.92
CA GLN A 30 1.83 -4.68 8.73
C GLN A 30 1.11 -3.34 8.75
N THR A 31 1.33 -2.51 7.76
CA THR A 31 0.59 -1.27 7.57
C THR A 31 -0.61 -1.51 6.67
N ILE A 32 -1.77 -1.02 7.08
CA ILE A 32 -3.05 -1.15 6.40
C ILE A 32 -3.64 0.23 6.24
N GLN A 33 -3.95 0.61 5.00
CA GLN A 33 -4.63 1.85 4.69
C GLN A 33 -5.94 1.57 3.97
N TRP A 34 -6.95 2.41 4.19
CA TRP A 34 -8.25 2.31 3.51
C TRP A 34 -8.93 3.66 3.44
N ARG A 35 -9.95 3.74 2.61
CA ARG A 35 -10.77 4.93 2.42
C ARG A 35 -12.18 4.73 2.99
N THR A 36 -12.77 5.83 3.47
CA THR A 36 -14.21 5.98 3.75
C THR A 36 -14.66 7.39 3.36
N SER A 37 -15.96 7.66 3.41
CA SER A 37 -16.45 9.04 3.40
C SER A 37 -16.04 9.78 4.70
N THR A 38 -16.07 11.11 4.69
CA THR A 38 -15.75 11.96 5.85
C THR A 38 -16.73 11.81 7.01
N ALA A 39 -17.85 11.09 6.82
CA ALA A 39 -18.75 10.72 7.91
C ALA A 39 -18.08 9.81 8.95
N ILE A 40 -17.04 9.07 8.54
CA ILE A 40 -16.24 8.21 9.42
C ILE A 40 -14.97 8.94 9.83
N THR A 41 -14.90 9.33 11.08
CA THR A 41 -13.77 10.10 11.64
C THR A 41 -12.79 9.24 12.42
N LEU A 42 -13.16 8.00 12.74
CA LEU A 42 -12.33 7.06 13.51
C LEU A 42 -12.23 5.73 12.75
N GLY A 43 -11.03 5.33 12.44
CA GLY A 43 -10.75 4.04 11.83
C GLY A 43 -10.22 3.02 12.85
N LYS A 44 -10.54 1.75 12.65
CA LYS A 44 -10.04 0.62 13.44
C LYS A 44 -9.72 -0.57 12.56
N VAL A 45 -8.74 -1.35 13.00
CA VAL A 45 -8.43 -2.67 12.43
C VAL A 45 -8.65 -3.72 13.50
N THR A 46 -9.35 -4.79 13.17
CA THR A 46 -9.38 -6.01 13.99
C THR A 46 -8.60 -7.10 13.29
N PHE A 47 -7.84 -7.88 14.04
CA PHE A 47 -7.01 -8.95 13.46
C PHE A 47 -6.76 -10.09 14.44
N GLN A 48 -6.43 -11.26 13.89
CA GLN A 48 -6.06 -12.45 14.65
C GLN A 48 -5.22 -13.39 13.78
N GLU A 49 -4.34 -14.17 14.39
CA GLU A 49 -3.69 -15.29 13.70
C GLU A 49 -4.75 -16.22 13.08
N LYS A 50 -4.61 -16.52 11.79
CA LYS A 50 -5.56 -17.38 11.06
C LYS A 50 -5.74 -18.74 11.72
N ALA A 51 -4.67 -19.32 12.27
CA ALA A 51 -4.70 -20.60 12.96
C ALA A 51 -5.61 -20.60 14.21
N ARG A 52 -5.88 -19.43 14.79
CA ARG A 52 -6.75 -19.26 15.96
C ARG A 52 -8.14 -18.74 15.59
N PHE A 53 -8.31 -18.28 14.37
CA PHE A 53 -9.55 -17.70 13.91
C PHE A 53 -10.62 -18.77 13.71
N ASN A 54 -11.79 -18.55 14.29
CA ASN A 54 -12.96 -19.39 14.09
C ASN A 54 -14.20 -18.54 13.84
N ARG A 55 -14.72 -18.57 12.62
CA ARG A 55 -15.90 -17.79 12.21
C ARG A 55 -17.16 -18.03 13.07
N PHE A 56 -17.24 -19.21 13.68
CA PHE A 56 -18.42 -19.62 14.47
C PHE A 56 -18.23 -19.48 15.98
N LYS A 57 -17.08 -19.01 16.43
CA LYS A 57 -16.79 -18.75 17.84
C LYS A 57 -16.43 -17.29 18.03
N SER A 58 -17.02 -16.66 19.03
CA SER A 58 -16.62 -15.34 19.50
C SER A 58 -15.22 -15.44 20.13
N THR A 59 -14.20 -15.37 19.31
CA THR A 59 -12.80 -15.29 19.77
C THR A 59 -12.44 -13.82 19.87
N PRO A 60 -11.85 -13.33 20.97
CA PRO A 60 -11.43 -11.94 21.06
C PRO A 60 -10.46 -11.59 19.94
N LEU A 61 -10.80 -10.60 19.13
CA LEU A 61 -9.92 -10.02 18.12
C LEU A 61 -9.08 -8.93 18.78
N VAL A 62 -7.83 -8.82 18.39
CA VAL A 62 -7.00 -7.64 18.72
C VAL A 62 -7.51 -6.48 17.89
N THR A 63 -7.69 -5.33 18.53
CA THR A 63 -8.15 -4.11 17.85
C THR A 63 -7.10 -3.02 17.96
N THR A 64 -6.77 -2.40 16.85
CA THR A 64 -5.85 -1.25 16.76
C THR A 64 -6.59 -0.06 16.15
N SER A 65 -6.41 1.13 16.71
CA SER A 65 -6.94 2.37 16.16
C SER A 65 -6.08 2.85 15.00
N ALA A 66 -6.71 3.47 14.02
CA ALA A 66 -6.04 4.12 12.90
C ALA A 66 -5.92 5.63 13.13
N THR A 67 -4.94 6.25 12.49
CA THR A 67 -4.94 7.68 12.21
C THR A 67 -5.87 7.96 11.03
N THR A 68 -6.49 9.14 11.01
CA THR A 68 -7.42 9.54 9.94
C THR A 68 -7.01 10.89 9.38
N GLU A 69 -6.89 10.96 8.07
CA GLU A 69 -6.60 12.19 7.33
C GLU A 69 -7.68 12.44 6.28
N THR A 70 -8.03 13.70 6.05
CA THR A 70 -8.94 14.08 4.98
C THR A 70 -8.17 14.31 3.69
N LEU A 71 -8.56 13.63 2.62
CA LEU A 71 -8.12 13.91 1.26
C LEU A 71 -9.14 14.80 0.57
N GLN A 72 -8.68 15.96 0.13
CA GLN A 72 -9.51 16.96 -0.56
C GLN A 72 -9.25 16.94 -2.05
N SER A 73 -10.30 17.02 -2.85
CA SER A 73 -10.23 17.22 -4.30
C SER A 73 -11.33 18.12 -4.78
N MET A 74 -11.05 19.42 -4.81
CA MET A 74 -12.01 20.42 -5.27
C MET A 74 -12.48 20.22 -6.73
N LYS A 75 -11.81 19.36 -7.49
CA LYS A 75 -12.19 19.04 -8.89
C LYS A 75 -13.29 17.98 -8.98
N ILE A 76 -13.53 17.21 -7.93
CA ILE A 76 -14.54 16.15 -7.90
C ILE A 76 -15.82 16.69 -7.24
N VAL A 77 -16.85 16.90 -8.04
CA VAL A 77 -18.07 17.61 -7.61
C VAL A 77 -18.93 16.79 -6.66
N ASN A 78 -19.08 15.50 -6.92
CA ASN A 78 -19.97 14.60 -6.17
C ASN A 78 -19.31 13.92 -4.97
N ASP A 79 -18.00 14.09 -4.79
CA ASP A 79 -17.23 13.53 -3.67
C ASP A 79 -15.95 14.32 -3.45
N PRO A 80 -16.04 15.61 -3.05
CA PRO A 80 -14.88 16.50 -2.95
C PRO A 80 -13.91 16.06 -1.85
N ASP A 81 -14.41 15.44 -0.79
CA ASP A 81 -13.64 15.07 0.38
C ASP A 81 -13.88 13.61 0.77
N CYS A 82 -12.81 12.88 1.06
CA CYS A 82 -12.89 11.55 1.65
C CYS A 82 -11.92 11.42 2.82
N ALA A 83 -12.09 10.40 3.65
CA ALA A 83 -11.22 10.08 4.75
C ALA A 83 -10.26 8.93 4.36
N ARG A 84 -8.98 9.09 4.62
CA ARG A 84 -7.96 8.05 4.51
C ARG A 84 -7.52 7.64 5.91
N HIS A 85 -7.61 6.36 6.19
CA HIS A 85 -7.24 5.79 7.48
C HIS A 85 -5.97 4.98 7.34
N THR A 86 -5.09 5.04 8.35
CA THR A 86 -3.82 4.31 8.38
C THR A 86 -3.62 3.66 9.74
N ALA A 87 -3.37 2.36 9.76
CA ALA A 87 -3.01 1.63 10.96
C ALA A 87 -1.79 0.75 10.70
N THR A 88 -0.78 0.79 11.58
CA THR A 88 0.35 -0.14 11.57
C THR A 88 0.18 -1.12 12.72
N LEU A 89 0.06 -2.39 12.37
CA LEU A 89 0.04 -3.50 13.30
C LEU A 89 1.47 -3.85 13.66
N THR A 90 1.76 -4.02 14.93
CA THR A 90 3.11 -4.34 15.45
C THR A 90 3.09 -5.58 16.35
N GLY A 91 4.26 -6.13 16.63
CA GLY A 91 4.38 -7.32 17.48
C GLY A 91 3.81 -8.59 16.85
N LEU A 92 3.73 -8.61 15.53
CA LEU A 92 3.30 -9.78 14.78
C LEU A 92 4.38 -10.86 14.81
N LYS A 93 3.97 -12.11 14.63
CA LYS A 93 4.90 -13.22 14.48
C LYS A 93 5.35 -13.35 13.03
N PRO A 94 6.63 -13.60 12.76
CA PRO A 94 7.11 -13.93 11.43
C PRO A 94 6.41 -15.15 10.83
N ASP A 95 6.38 -15.22 9.49
CA ASP A 95 5.84 -16.37 8.73
C ASP A 95 4.44 -16.80 9.16
N THR A 96 3.61 -15.81 9.54
CA THR A 96 2.30 -16.07 10.13
C THR A 96 1.20 -15.39 9.33
N THR A 97 0.17 -16.13 8.98
CA THR A 97 -1.03 -15.57 8.32
C THR A 97 -1.99 -15.02 9.36
N TYR A 98 -2.45 -13.81 9.14
CA TYR A 98 -3.45 -13.10 9.92
C TYR A 98 -4.72 -12.88 9.11
N VAL A 99 -5.87 -13.03 9.76
CA VAL A 99 -7.17 -12.59 9.26
C VAL A 99 -7.44 -11.21 9.85
N TYR A 100 -7.93 -10.28 9.07
CA TYR A 100 -8.23 -8.92 9.52
C TYR A 100 -9.47 -8.34 8.85
N SER A 101 -10.01 -7.28 9.45
CA SER A 101 -11.04 -6.42 8.89
C SER A 101 -10.76 -4.99 9.33
N VAL A 102 -11.10 -4.02 8.48
CA VAL A 102 -11.01 -2.59 8.77
C VAL A 102 -12.40 -1.99 8.88
N GLY A 103 -12.56 -0.96 9.71
CA GLY A 103 -13.88 -0.35 9.91
C GLY A 103 -13.84 0.82 10.88
N ASP A 104 -15.01 1.21 11.38
CA ASP A 104 -15.20 2.27 12.36
C ASP A 104 -15.43 1.76 13.80
N GLY A 105 -15.63 0.46 13.93
CA GLY A 105 -15.94 -0.20 15.21
C GLY A 105 -17.43 -0.40 15.48
N SER A 106 -18.32 0.04 14.61
CA SER A 106 -19.75 -0.27 14.69
C SER A 106 -20.05 -1.68 14.13
N ASP A 107 -21.20 -2.25 14.44
CA ASP A 107 -21.54 -3.62 14.03
C ASP A 107 -21.58 -3.79 12.49
N GLU A 108 -22.00 -2.77 11.76
CA GLU A 108 -22.13 -2.81 10.29
C GLU A 108 -21.00 -2.08 9.54
N GLY A 109 -20.09 -1.43 10.27
CA GLY A 109 -19.04 -0.56 9.72
C GLY A 109 -17.77 -1.28 9.29
N TRP A 110 -17.74 -2.62 9.24
CA TRP A 110 -16.57 -3.41 8.91
C TRP A 110 -16.52 -3.83 7.44
N SER A 111 -15.30 -3.90 6.91
CA SER A 111 -15.04 -4.51 5.60
C SER A 111 -15.24 -6.02 5.64
N GLU A 112 -15.28 -6.65 4.47
CA GLU A 112 -15.11 -8.09 4.38
C GLU A 112 -13.77 -8.52 4.99
N LEU A 113 -13.71 -9.76 5.50
CA LEU A 113 -12.48 -10.34 6.02
C LEU A 113 -11.45 -10.52 4.91
N SER A 114 -10.25 -10.10 5.20
CA SER A 114 -9.07 -10.28 4.34
C SER A 114 -7.94 -10.95 5.10
N GLU A 115 -6.89 -11.35 4.41
CA GLU A 115 -5.76 -12.05 4.99
C GLU A 115 -4.44 -11.44 4.49
N PHE A 116 -3.44 -11.45 5.36
CA PHE A 116 -2.06 -11.19 4.97
C PHE A 116 -1.12 -12.16 5.68
N THR A 117 0.09 -12.31 5.14
CA THR A 117 1.14 -13.13 5.76
C THR A 117 2.38 -12.26 5.97
N THR A 118 2.95 -12.32 7.17
CA THR A 118 4.20 -11.64 7.51
C THR A 118 5.39 -12.31 6.85
N ALA A 119 6.47 -11.55 6.60
CA ALA A 119 7.69 -12.10 6.05
C ALA A 119 8.31 -13.17 6.97
N PRO A 120 9.01 -14.18 6.42
CA PRO A 120 9.70 -15.17 7.23
C PRO A 120 10.94 -14.58 7.91
N ASP A 121 11.28 -15.09 9.08
CA ASP A 121 12.54 -14.80 9.80
C ASP A 121 13.71 -15.70 9.36
N THR A 122 13.40 -16.74 8.59
CA THR A 122 14.37 -17.68 8.02
C THR A 122 14.40 -17.56 6.50
N ILE A 123 15.50 -17.99 5.89
CA ILE A 123 15.62 -17.99 4.42
C ILE A 123 14.66 -19.03 3.83
N LYS A 124 13.71 -18.55 3.04
CA LYS A 124 12.74 -19.38 2.31
C LYS A 124 12.64 -18.92 0.85
N PRO A 125 12.44 -19.83 -0.10
CA PRO A 125 12.06 -19.47 -1.46
C PRO A 125 10.77 -18.65 -1.45
N PHE A 126 10.72 -17.60 -2.25
CA PHE A 126 9.53 -16.77 -2.45
C PHE A 126 9.47 -16.25 -3.88
N SER A 127 8.34 -15.76 -4.27
CA SER A 127 8.13 -15.08 -5.54
C SER A 127 7.43 -13.75 -5.29
N PHE A 128 7.63 -12.81 -6.19
CA PHE A 128 6.93 -11.54 -6.22
C PHE A 128 6.52 -11.20 -7.65
N ILE A 129 5.55 -10.33 -7.79
CA ILE A 129 5.11 -9.79 -9.09
C ILE A 129 5.76 -8.44 -9.30
N TYR A 130 6.28 -8.20 -10.49
CA TYR A 130 6.86 -6.94 -10.90
C TYR A 130 6.07 -6.38 -12.09
N MET A 131 5.57 -5.16 -11.94
CA MET A 131 4.80 -4.41 -12.94
C MET A 131 5.20 -2.94 -12.90
N GLY A 132 4.81 -2.18 -13.91
CA GLY A 132 4.92 -0.73 -14.00
C GLY A 132 3.94 -0.19 -15.04
N ASP A 133 3.91 1.12 -15.23
CA ASP A 133 3.19 1.80 -16.32
C ASP A 133 1.70 1.41 -16.42
N ALA A 134 1.00 1.33 -15.29
CA ALA A 134 -0.43 1.03 -15.27
C ALA A 134 -1.31 2.18 -15.80
N GLN A 135 -0.78 3.38 -15.82
CA GLN A 135 -1.42 4.68 -16.03
C GLN A 135 -2.36 4.76 -17.22
N ASN A 136 -2.04 4.10 -18.33
CA ASN A 136 -2.82 4.16 -19.57
C ASN A 136 -3.67 2.90 -19.77
N GLY A 137 -4.84 2.86 -19.16
CA GLY A 137 -5.78 1.76 -19.28
C GLY A 137 -5.86 0.91 -18.02
N LEU A 138 -6.18 1.55 -16.89
CA LEU A 138 -6.32 0.90 -15.60
C LEU A 138 -7.30 -0.29 -15.60
N ASP A 139 -8.31 -0.28 -16.46
CA ASP A 139 -9.22 -1.41 -16.69
C ASP A 139 -8.50 -2.65 -17.25
N ARG A 140 -7.61 -2.42 -18.24
CA ARG A 140 -6.77 -3.48 -18.83
C ARG A 140 -5.71 -3.95 -17.84
N TRP A 141 -5.06 -3.00 -17.16
CA TRP A 141 -4.11 -3.32 -16.11
C TRP A 141 -4.80 -4.11 -14.98
N GLY A 142 -6.01 -3.73 -14.57
CA GLY A 142 -6.80 -4.49 -13.59
C GLY A 142 -7.06 -5.94 -14.03
N THR A 143 -7.24 -6.18 -15.33
CA THR A 143 -7.32 -7.54 -15.86
C THR A 143 -5.98 -8.26 -15.77
N LEU A 144 -4.88 -7.57 -16.07
CA LEU A 144 -3.52 -8.14 -15.98
C LEU A 144 -3.16 -8.51 -14.55
N VAL A 145 -3.38 -7.61 -13.59
CA VAL A 145 -3.04 -7.87 -12.18
C VAL A 145 -3.88 -9.01 -11.58
N ARG A 146 -5.17 -9.12 -11.95
CA ARG A 146 -6.00 -10.27 -11.57
C ARG A 146 -5.51 -11.58 -12.18
N ASN A 147 -5.05 -11.57 -13.43
CA ASN A 147 -4.45 -12.74 -14.06
C ASN A 147 -3.15 -13.13 -13.34
N ALA A 148 -2.27 -12.17 -13.04
CA ALA A 148 -1.05 -12.43 -12.28
C ALA A 148 -1.36 -13.05 -10.91
N PHE A 149 -2.37 -12.54 -10.20
CA PHE A 149 -2.81 -13.09 -8.92
C PHE A 149 -3.34 -14.52 -9.05
N ARG A 150 -4.07 -14.83 -10.13
CA ARG A 150 -4.58 -16.18 -10.36
C ARG A 150 -3.47 -17.18 -10.70
N GLU A 151 -2.49 -16.76 -11.52
CA GLU A 151 -1.36 -17.60 -11.92
C GLU A 151 -0.33 -17.78 -10.79
N ARG A 152 -0.19 -16.78 -9.91
CA ARG A 152 0.76 -16.79 -8.79
C ARG A 152 0.08 -16.31 -7.51
N PRO A 153 -0.89 -17.08 -6.98
CA PRO A 153 -1.59 -16.75 -5.74
C PRO A 153 -0.67 -16.80 -4.52
N ASP A 154 0.50 -17.45 -4.67
CA ASP A 154 1.56 -17.56 -3.68
C ASP A 154 2.57 -16.42 -3.69
N ALA A 155 2.47 -15.48 -4.63
CA ALA A 155 3.35 -14.30 -4.66
C ALA A 155 3.24 -13.52 -3.34
N ALA A 156 4.40 -13.23 -2.74
CA ALA A 156 4.48 -12.59 -1.44
C ALA A 156 4.02 -11.12 -1.48
N PHE A 157 4.40 -10.39 -2.54
CA PHE A 157 4.07 -8.97 -2.72
C PHE A 157 4.12 -8.58 -4.20
N TYR A 158 3.68 -7.36 -4.49
CA TYR A 158 3.64 -6.76 -5.82
C TYR A 158 4.48 -5.49 -5.85
N ILE A 159 5.43 -5.41 -6.76
CA ILE A 159 6.18 -4.18 -7.06
C ILE A 159 5.49 -3.46 -8.21
N MET A 160 5.26 -2.16 -8.04
CA MET A 160 4.83 -1.25 -9.09
C MET A 160 5.93 -0.22 -9.33
N ALA A 161 6.67 -0.38 -10.43
CA ALA A 161 7.84 0.43 -10.76
C ALA A 161 7.45 1.74 -11.45
N GLY A 162 6.75 2.59 -10.73
CA GLY A 162 6.32 3.91 -11.18
C GLY A 162 5.14 3.91 -12.15
N ASP A 163 4.66 5.10 -12.42
CA ASP A 163 3.56 5.41 -13.34
C ASP A 163 2.30 4.58 -13.07
N LEU A 164 1.89 4.55 -11.80
CA LEU A 164 0.71 3.82 -11.33
C LEU A 164 -0.57 4.44 -11.90
N VAL A 165 -0.58 5.77 -12.03
CA VAL A 165 -1.72 6.56 -12.50
C VAL A 165 -1.28 7.57 -13.56
N ASN A 166 -2.19 8.00 -14.43
CA ASN A 166 -1.86 8.96 -15.48
C ASN A 166 -1.65 10.40 -14.94
N ARG A 167 -2.35 10.75 -13.87
CA ARG A 167 -2.28 12.08 -13.24
C ARG A 167 -2.14 11.93 -11.74
N GLY A 168 -0.91 11.95 -11.25
CA GLY A 168 -0.58 11.76 -9.83
C GLY A 168 -1.23 12.77 -8.88
N ASN A 169 -1.62 13.96 -9.38
CA ASN A 169 -2.32 14.99 -8.64
C ASN A 169 -3.86 14.97 -8.81
N ASP A 170 -4.41 13.93 -9.44
CA ASP A 170 -5.84 13.73 -9.63
C ASP A 170 -6.34 12.53 -8.83
N ARG A 171 -7.12 12.77 -7.76
CA ARG A 171 -7.62 11.72 -6.88
C ARG A 171 -8.43 10.66 -7.62
N ASP A 172 -9.18 11.02 -8.64
CA ASP A 172 -10.02 10.09 -9.39
C ASP A 172 -9.22 9.03 -10.17
N ASP A 173 -8.00 9.35 -10.60
CA ASP A 173 -7.10 8.37 -11.22
C ASP A 173 -6.63 7.34 -10.15
N TRP A 174 -6.35 7.78 -8.93
CA TRP A 174 -6.05 6.89 -7.80
C TRP A 174 -7.25 6.03 -7.39
N ASP A 175 -8.44 6.64 -7.34
CA ASP A 175 -9.69 5.91 -7.06
C ASP A 175 -9.92 4.81 -8.11
N SER A 176 -9.64 5.10 -9.39
CA SER A 176 -9.69 4.11 -10.47
C SER A 176 -8.64 3.00 -10.34
N LEU A 177 -7.40 3.33 -9.94
CA LEU A 177 -6.36 2.34 -9.67
C LEU A 177 -6.82 1.33 -8.62
N PHE A 178 -7.24 1.82 -7.45
CA PHE A 178 -7.68 0.97 -6.35
C PHE A 178 -8.92 0.15 -6.71
N TYR A 179 -9.88 0.72 -7.44
CA TYR A 179 -11.06 0.00 -7.92
C TYR A 179 -10.66 -1.18 -8.81
N ASN A 180 -9.74 -0.97 -9.74
CA ASN A 180 -9.29 -2.00 -10.67
C ASN A 180 -8.38 -3.05 -10.02
N ALA A 181 -7.68 -2.71 -8.92
CA ALA A 181 -6.89 -3.63 -8.11
C ALA A 181 -7.67 -4.25 -6.95
N ALA A 182 -8.98 -4.01 -6.85
CA ALA A 182 -9.80 -4.47 -5.73
C ALA A 182 -9.61 -5.97 -5.45
N SER A 183 -9.57 -6.32 -4.18
CA SER A 183 -9.34 -7.67 -3.65
C SER A 183 -7.96 -8.29 -3.91
N ILE A 184 -6.98 -7.53 -4.39
CA ILE A 184 -5.59 -8.00 -4.50
C ILE A 184 -4.72 -7.31 -3.45
N TYR A 185 -4.69 -5.98 -3.42
CA TYR A 185 -3.84 -5.23 -2.49
C TYR A 185 -4.33 -5.25 -1.03
N ASN A 186 -5.53 -5.74 -0.76
CA ASN A 186 -5.97 -6.09 0.59
C ASN A 186 -5.50 -7.48 1.05
N GLN A 187 -4.80 -8.25 0.20
CA GLN A 187 -4.29 -9.59 0.51
C GLN A 187 -2.80 -9.73 0.22
N ARG A 188 -2.26 -8.86 -0.63
CA ARG A 188 -0.84 -8.84 -1.03
C ARG A 188 -0.31 -7.42 -0.91
N GLN A 189 0.84 -7.31 -0.29
CA GLN A 189 1.49 -6.04 -0.08
C GLN A 189 1.87 -5.38 -1.40
N LEU A 190 1.61 -4.09 -1.49
CA LEU A 190 2.05 -3.25 -2.59
C LEU A 190 3.37 -2.56 -2.20
N VAL A 191 4.34 -2.65 -3.08
CA VAL A 191 5.64 -1.97 -3.01
C VAL A 191 5.70 -1.00 -4.18
N PRO A 192 5.25 0.25 -4.02
CA PRO A 192 5.21 1.21 -5.10
C PRO A 192 6.53 2.00 -5.20
N ALA A 193 6.96 2.32 -6.43
CA ALA A 193 7.94 3.36 -6.72
C ALA A 193 7.25 4.58 -7.33
N ILE A 194 7.88 5.75 -7.24
CA ILE A 194 7.36 6.99 -7.82
C ILE A 194 7.83 7.13 -9.26
N GLY A 195 6.89 7.14 -10.20
CA GLY A 195 7.16 7.51 -11.60
C GLY A 195 7.02 9.02 -11.84
N ASN A 196 7.27 9.45 -13.07
CA ASN A 196 7.12 10.86 -13.43
C ASN A 196 5.66 11.31 -13.44
N HIS A 197 4.71 10.39 -13.63
CA HIS A 197 3.28 10.69 -13.56
C HIS A 197 2.80 10.96 -12.13
N GLU A 198 3.31 10.27 -11.13
CA GLU A 198 3.03 10.56 -9.71
C GLU A 198 3.58 11.92 -9.29
N ASN A 199 4.71 12.33 -9.86
CA ASN A 199 5.39 13.59 -9.54
C ASN A 199 4.86 14.80 -10.35
N GLN A 200 3.77 14.65 -11.08
CA GLN A 200 3.15 15.78 -11.82
C GLN A 200 2.80 16.94 -10.89
N GLY A 201 3.20 18.14 -11.29
CA GLY A 201 3.08 19.34 -10.45
C GLY A 201 4.27 19.55 -9.51
N GLY A 202 5.32 18.70 -9.59
CA GLY A 202 6.57 18.84 -8.86
C GLY A 202 6.58 18.17 -7.49
N HIS A 203 5.46 17.57 -7.05
CA HIS A 203 5.38 16.88 -5.77
C HIS A 203 4.35 15.74 -5.80
N PRO A 204 4.69 14.51 -5.35
CA PRO A 204 3.82 13.34 -5.40
C PRO A 204 2.83 13.28 -4.21
N THR A 205 2.08 14.35 -3.98
CA THR A 205 1.25 14.53 -2.78
C THR A 205 0.26 13.39 -2.55
N LEU A 206 -0.46 12.95 -3.59
CA LEU A 206 -1.44 11.88 -3.42
C LEU A 206 -0.80 10.50 -3.30
N TYR A 207 0.39 10.28 -3.87
CA TYR A 207 1.17 9.08 -3.63
C TYR A 207 1.51 8.93 -2.15
N LEU A 208 2.11 9.97 -1.55
CA LEU A 208 2.49 10.00 -0.14
C LEU A 208 1.29 9.92 0.81
N LYS A 209 0.10 10.33 0.38
CA LYS A 209 -1.13 10.18 1.17
C LYS A 209 -1.79 8.80 1.01
N ASN A 210 -1.59 8.16 -0.12
CA ASN A 210 -2.16 6.84 -0.36
C ASN A 210 -1.32 5.70 0.19
N PHE A 211 -0.01 5.92 0.40
CA PHE A 211 0.91 4.88 0.86
C PHE A 211 1.71 5.36 2.06
N THR A 212 1.80 4.53 3.08
CA THR A 212 2.74 4.70 4.20
C THR A 212 3.83 3.65 4.04
N LEU A 213 5.04 4.12 3.83
CA LEU A 213 6.20 3.33 3.42
C LEU A 213 7.35 3.47 4.44
N PRO A 214 8.44 2.69 4.31
CA PRO A 214 9.56 2.82 5.23
C PRO A 214 10.19 4.23 5.21
N ASN A 215 10.37 4.80 6.41
CA ASN A 215 11.07 6.07 6.60
C ASN A 215 12.56 5.83 6.86
N ASN A 216 13.22 5.11 5.97
CA ASN A 216 14.64 4.77 6.08
C ASN A 216 15.44 5.18 4.84
N GLY A 217 14.89 6.05 4.03
CA GLY A 217 15.49 6.60 2.83
C GLY A 217 16.58 7.63 3.10
N PRO A 218 17.10 8.27 2.04
CA PRO A 218 18.13 9.30 2.16
C PRO A 218 17.60 10.52 2.92
N THR A 219 18.41 11.06 3.83
CA THR A 219 18.05 12.25 4.62
C THR A 219 17.97 13.54 3.79
N ALA A 220 18.53 13.54 2.59
CA ALA A 220 18.48 14.67 1.66
C ALA A 220 17.15 14.76 0.89
N THR A 221 16.30 13.73 0.99
CA THR A 221 15.01 13.64 0.30
C THR A 221 13.85 13.63 1.29
N GLU A 222 12.66 13.93 0.80
CA GLU A 222 11.44 13.73 1.57
C GLU A 222 11.26 12.25 1.89
N SER A 223 10.76 11.97 3.10
CA SER A 223 10.45 10.61 3.57
C SER A 223 9.52 9.86 2.61
N GLU A 224 9.69 8.54 2.53
CA GLU A 224 8.84 7.62 1.75
C GLU A 224 8.96 7.74 0.22
N ARG A 225 9.79 8.68 -0.29
CA ARG A 225 10.07 8.80 -1.73
C ARG A 225 11.06 7.76 -2.21
N ALA A 226 12.07 7.49 -1.37
CA ALA A 226 13.01 6.38 -1.57
C ALA A 226 13.12 5.60 -0.25
N TYR A 227 13.19 4.28 -0.33
CA TYR A 227 13.19 3.43 0.85
C TYR A 227 13.76 2.04 0.53
N SER A 228 14.01 1.25 1.58
CA SER A 228 14.44 -0.13 1.43
C SER A 228 13.75 -1.05 2.43
N PHE A 229 13.70 -2.32 2.09
CA PHE A 229 13.26 -3.38 2.99
C PHE A 229 13.93 -4.70 2.62
N GLU A 230 13.98 -5.62 3.57
CA GLU A 230 14.43 -6.99 3.32
C GLU A 230 13.27 -7.98 3.41
N TYR A 231 13.27 -8.96 2.51
CA TYR A 231 12.34 -10.08 2.53
C TYR A 231 13.13 -11.37 2.30
N SER A 232 13.08 -12.32 3.25
CA SER A 232 13.90 -13.54 3.24
C SER A 232 15.39 -13.20 3.09
N ASN A 233 16.04 -13.56 1.98
CA ASN A 233 17.44 -13.29 1.67
C ASN A 233 17.63 -12.24 0.57
N ALA A 234 16.66 -11.39 0.36
CA ALA A 234 16.69 -10.34 -0.65
C ALA A 234 16.48 -8.96 -0.04
N LEU A 235 17.33 -8.00 -0.47
CA LEU A 235 17.17 -6.58 -0.23
C LEU A 235 16.49 -5.94 -1.45
N PHE A 236 15.49 -5.14 -1.20
CA PHE A 236 14.83 -4.28 -2.20
C PHE A 236 15.10 -2.82 -1.85
N VAL A 237 15.64 -2.09 -2.80
CA VAL A 237 15.89 -0.65 -2.69
C VAL A 237 15.01 0.04 -3.73
N ILE A 238 14.12 0.89 -3.27
CA ILE A 238 13.21 1.66 -4.10
C ILE A 238 13.75 3.08 -4.18
N LEU A 239 13.97 3.57 -5.39
CA LEU A 239 14.53 4.88 -5.68
C LEU A 239 13.47 5.76 -6.35
N ASP A 240 13.61 7.06 -6.21
CA ASP A 240 12.81 8.03 -6.95
C ASP A 240 13.65 8.68 -8.06
N SER A 241 13.45 8.25 -9.31
CA SER A 241 14.18 8.76 -10.46
C SER A 241 13.84 10.20 -10.86
N ASN A 242 12.84 10.82 -10.19
CA ASN A 242 12.56 12.25 -10.35
C ASN A 242 13.48 13.14 -9.49
N LEU A 243 14.20 12.55 -8.55
CA LEU A 243 15.18 13.24 -7.71
C LEU A 243 16.57 13.17 -8.35
N LYS A 244 17.46 14.05 -7.88
CA LYS A 244 18.85 13.99 -8.34
C LYS A 244 19.53 12.72 -7.83
N PRO A 245 20.31 12.02 -8.68
CA PRO A 245 21.04 10.84 -8.25
C PRO A 245 21.96 11.09 -7.05
N GLU A 246 22.55 12.28 -6.96
CA GLU A 246 23.46 12.66 -5.88
C GLU A 246 22.78 12.66 -4.50
N ASP A 247 21.47 12.98 -4.45
CA ASP A 247 20.70 13.02 -3.22
C ASP A 247 20.42 11.61 -2.64
N GLN A 248 20.60 10.56 -3.45
CA GLN A 248 20.32 9.17 -3.10
C GLN A 248 21.57 8.27 -3.08
N ALA A 249 22.65 8.68 -3.76
CA ALA A 249 23.81 7.81 -4.03
C ALA A 249 24.51 7.32 -2.75
N GLU A 250 24.81 8.20 -1.80
CA GLU A 250 25.50 7.84 -0.56
C GLU A 250 24.64 6.86 0.29
N TRP A 251 23.34 7.12 0.39
CA TRP A 251 22.42 6.26 1.08
C TRP A 251 22.30 4.88 0.41
N LEU A 252 22.21 4.86 -0.93
CA LEU A 252 22.15 3.63 -1.70
C LEU A 252 23.42 2.78 -1.49
N ASP A 253 24.58 3.40 -1.60
CA ASP A 253 25.88 2.73 -1.44
C ASP A 253 26.00 2.11 -0.05
N LYS A 254 25.64 2.88 0.99
CA LYS A 254 25.62 2.41 2.38
C LYS A 254 24.60 1.27 2.57
N THR A 255 23.39 1.39 2.07
CA THR A 255 22.34 0.38 2.19
C THR A 255 22.74 -0.94 1.53
N LEU A 256 23.38 -0.86 0.37
CA LEU A 256 23.90 -2.04 -0.33
C LEU A 256 25.08 -2.67 0.40
N ALA A 257 25.97 -1.86 0.99
CA ALA A 257 27.14 -2.36 1.72
C ALA A 257 26.79 -3.01 3.05
N ASP A 258 25.82 -2.43 3.79
CA ASP A 258 25.43 -2.92 5.11
C ASP A 258 24.59 -4.20 5.04
N SER A 259 23.91 -4.48 3.93
CA SER A 259 23.05 -5.65 3.79
C SER A 259 23.85 -6.93 3.50
N THR A 260 23.54 -7.98 4.24
CA THR A 260 24.05 -9.34 4.04
C THR A 260 23.17 -10.19 3.13
N ALA A 261 22.10 -9.59 2.55
CA ALA A 261 21.18 -10.28 1.65
C ALA A 261 21.94 -10.81 0.40
N THR A 262 21.59 -12.03 0.00
CA THR A 262 22.18 -12.69 -1.18
C THR A 262 21.78 -11.97 -2.47
N TRP A 263 20.52 -11.54 -2.55
CA TRP A 263 19.96 -10.84 -3.70
C TRP A 263 19.71 -9.38 -3.36
N LYS A 264 20.06 -8.51 -4.27
CA LYS A 264 19.85 -7.06 -4.13
C LYS A 264 19.18 -6.53 -5.38
N PHE A 265 18.00 -5.93 -5.21
CA PHE A 265 17.21 -5.37 -6.29
C PHE A 265 17.09 -3.86 -6.12
N ALA A 266 17.32 -3.11 -7.17
CA ALA A 266 17.01 -1.69 -7.26
C ALA A 266 15.82 -1.50 -8.21
N VAL A 267 14.84 -0.72 -7.76
CA VAL A 267 13.61 -0.41 -8.47
C VAL A 267 13.49 1.11 -8.57
N TYR A 268 13.22 1.64 -9.78
CA TYR A 268 13.12 3.07 -10.05
C TYR A 268 12.27 3.36 -11.28
#